data_042a8500b6a46ba6cd4ae23399d7348d
#
_entry.id   042a8500b6a46ba6cd4ae23399d7348d
#
_cell.length_a   1.000
_cell.length_b   1.000
_cell.length_c   1.000
_cell.angle_alpha   90.00
_cell.angle_beta   90.00
_cell.angle_gamma   90.00
#
_symmetry.space_group_name_H-M   'P 1'
#
loop_
_entity.id
_entity.type
_entity.pdbx_description
1 polymer ?
#
loop_
_entity_poly.entity_id
_entity_poly.type
_entity_poly.pdbx_seq_one_letter_code
_entity_poly.pdbx_strand_id
1 'polypeptide(L)'
;MVMAVRDLEAGRAFYEQLLGCTFTSGDDAEAATFGVKMLFSWDGGIELVAPLEGRDSFVETIINERGEGLIGVVWAVADADRTRDAGAELGISTFFTLDYDQSQIDAKLQGRFSRYYEHFMAASGPLGNLQVVVGEFDEPV
;
A
#
# COMPACT_ATOMS: atom_id res chain seq x y z
N MET A 1 4.08 -5.29 -2.90
CA MET A 1 2.78 -5.97 -3.19
C MET A 1 1.82 -5.71 -2.05
N VAL A 2 0.55 -5.45 -2.35
CA VAL A 2 -0.50 -5.28 -1.34
C VAL A 2 -1.31 -6.58 -1.26
N MET A 3 -1.27 -7.22 -0.10
CA MET A 3 -1.91 -8.50 0.17
C MET A 3 -3.05 -8.31 1.16
N ALA A 4 -4.26 -8.70 0.78
CA ALA A 4 -5.44 -8.64 1.64
C ALA A 4 -5.64 -9.95 2.41
N VAL A 5 -5.89 -9.84 3.70
CA VAL A 5 -6.22 -10.95 4.60
C VAL A 5 -7.40 -10.59 5.50
N ARG A 6 -8.15 -11.59 5.95
CA ARG A 6 -9.26 -11.37 6.90
C ARG A 6 -8.74 -11.06 8.30
N ASP A 7 -7.70 -11.76 8.71
CA ASP A 7 -7.06 -11.66 10.01
C ASP A 7 -5.59 -11.25 9.83
N LEU A 8 -5.26 -10.06 10.33
CA LEU A 8 -3.93 -9.46 10.14
C LEU A 8 -2.83 -10.30 10.80
N GLU A 9 -3.07 -10.80 12.01
CA GLU A 9 -2.07 -11.60 12.75
C GLU A 9 -1.88 -12.99 12.15
N ALA A 10 -2.95 -13.62 11.69
CA ALA A 10 -2.85 -14.89 10.96
C ALA A 10 -2.11 -14.72 9.63
N GLY A 11 -2.39 -13.64 8.90
CA GLY A 11 -1.68 -13.28 7.67
C GLY A 11 -0.21 -13.01 7.91
N ARG A 12 0.12 -12.24 8.95
CA ARG A 12 1.49 -12.00 9.39
C ARG A 12 2.24 -13.29 9.64
N ALA A 13 1.70 -14.16 10.50
CA ALA A 13 2.32 -15.43 10.84
C ALA A 13 2.56 -16.32 9.61
N PHE A 14 1.59 -16.33 8.68
CA PHE A 14 1.71 -17.08 7.42
C PHE A 14 2.90 -16.60 6.57
N TYR A 15 3.01 -15.29 6.31
CA TYR A 15 4.06 -14.76 5.47
C TYR A 15 5.44 -14.78 6.16
N GLU A 16 5.50 -14.55 7.47
CA GLU A 16 6.75 -14.69 8.24
C GLU A 16 7.28 -16.14 8.16
N GLN A 17 6.41 -17.11 8.28
CA GLN A 17 6.81 -18.53 8.17
C GLN A 17 7.18 -18.91 6.74
N LEU A 18 6.40 -18.45 5.73
CA LEU A 18 6.62 -18.81 4.34
C LEU A 18 7.88 -18.17 3.76
N LEU A 19 8.12 -16.89 4.04
CA LEU A 19 9.14 -16.09 3.38
C LEU A 19 10.34 -15.75 4.30
N GLY A 20 10.22 -15.97 5.60
CA GLY A 20 11.24 -15.55 6.57
C GLY A 20 11.35 -14.04 6.71
N CYS A 21 10.33 -13.29 6.29
CA CYS A 21 10.29 -11.84 6.39
C CYS A 21 9.81 -11.37 7.77
N THR A 22 9.94 -10.08 8.06
CA THR A 22 9.48 -9.46 9.29
C THR A 22 8.48 -8.34 9.00
N PHE A 23 7.51 -8.15 9.89
CA PHE A 23 6.50 -7.11 9.75
C PHE A 23 6.63 -6.04 10.84
N THR A 24 6.38 -4.79 10.47
CA THR A 24 6.28 -3.65 11.36
C THR A 24 4.96 -2.93 11.17
N SER A 25 4.50 -2.23 12.21
CA SER A 25 3.32 -1.37 12.10
C SER A 25 3.59 -0.18 11.19
N GLY A 26 2.54 0.25 10.47
CA GLY A 26 2.51 1.50 9.75
C GLY A 26 1.83 2.61 10.56
N ASP A 27 1.26 3.59 9.85
CA ASP A 27 0.41 4.62 10.47
C ASP A 27 -1.01 4.09 10.64
N ASP A 28 -1.33 3.62 11.86
CA ASP A 28 -2.63 3.06 12.18
C ASP A 28 -3.76 4.09 12.02
N ALA A 29 -3.51 5.36 12.30
CA ALA A 29 -4.51 6.42 12.16
C ALA A 29 -4.84 6.68 10.68
N GLU A 30 -3.84 6.69 9.82
CA GLU A 30 -4.05 6.84 8.38
C GLU A 30 -4.71 5.60 7.77
N ALA A 31 -4.27 4.42 8.13
CA ALA A 31 -4.89 3.17 7.72
C ALA A 31 -6.38 3.11 8.10
N ALA A 32 -6.72 3.58 9.30
CA ALA A 32 -8.09 3.65 9.78
C ALA A 32 -8.97 4.57 8.93
N THR A 33 -8.43 5.64 8.32
CA THR A 33 -9.20 6.51 7.40
C THR A 33 -9.65 5.75 6.15
N PHE A 34 -8.92 4.72 5.74
CA PHE A 34 -9.26 3.81 4.63
C PHE A 34 -10.04 2.58 5.08
N GLY A 35 -10.40 2.47 6.36
CA GLY A 35 -11.14 1.34 6.90
C GLY A 35 -10.31 0.05 6.99
N VAL A 36 -9.00 0.16 7.16
CA VAL A 36 -8.09 -0.99 7.20
C VAL A 36 -7.14 -0.94 8.40
N LYS A 37 -6.62 -2.11 8.76
CA LYS A 37 -5.40 -2.31 9.55
C LYS A 37 -4.30 -2.73 8.60
N MET A 38 -3.05 -2.32 8.85
CA MET A 38 -1.94 -2.65 7.95
C MET A 38 -0.63 -2.93 8.68
N LEU A 39 0.19 -3.77 8.07
CA LEU A 39 1.57 -4.03 8.44
C LEU A 39 2.45 -3.96 7.21
N PHE A 40 3.69 -3.54 7.38
CA PHE A 40 4.69 -3.52 6.32
C PHE A 40 5.78 -4.54 6.56
N SER A 41 6.16 -5.26 5.52
CA SER A 41 7.38 -6.04 5.46
C SER A 41 8.31 -5.43 4.42
N TRP A 42 9.30 -4.68 4.87
CA TRP A 42 10.26 -4.01 3.99
C TRP A 42 11.22 -5.00 3.35
N ASP A 43 11.57 -6.07 4.07
CA ASP A 43 12.41 -7.16 3.58
C ASP A 43 11.64 -8.15 2.67
N GLY A 44 10.33 -8.29 2.90
CA GLY A 44 9.47 -9.15 2.07
C GLY A 44 8.81 -8.43 0.89
N GLY A 45 8.83 -7.09 0.87
CA GLY A 45 8.14 -6.30 -0.16
C GLY A 45 6.61 -6.44 -0.10
N ILE A 46 6.06 -6.61 1.11
CA ILE A 46 4.62 -6.85 1.33
C ILE A 46 4.04 -5.74 2.20
N GLU A 47 2.95 -5.16 1.73
CA GLU A 47 2.00 -4.42 2.52
C GLU A 47 0.82 -5.35 2.81
N LEU A 48 0.62 -5.70 4.08
CA LEU A 48 -0.44 -6.60 4.50
C LEU A 48 -1.59 -5.77 5.05
N VAL A 49 -2.79 -5.95 4.49
CA VAL A 49 -3.98 -5.18 4.87
C VAL A 49 -5.12 -6.11 5.28
N ALA A 50 -5.84 -5.71 6.32
CA ALA A 50 -7.05 -6.39 6.77
C ALA A 50 -8.17 -5.37 7.02
N PRO A 51 -9.45 -5.77 6.90
CA PRO A 51 -10.56 -4.88 7.22
C PRO A 51 -10.51 -4.42 8.68
N LEU A 52 -10.81 -3.14 8.90
CA LEU A 52 -11.05 -2.61 10.24
C LEU A 52 -12.48 -2.95 10.65
N GLU A 53 -12.63 -3.59 11.79
CA GLU A 53 -13.93 -3.99 12.31
C GLU A 53 -14.84 -2.79 12.61
N GLY A 54 -16.12 -2.93 12.31
CA GLY A 54 -17.15 -1.93 12.60
C GLY A 54 -17.16 -0.71 11.66
N ARG A 55 -16.44 -0.78 10.54
CA ARG A 55 -16.40 0.26 9.51
C ARG A 55 -16.49 -0.36 8.12
N ASP A 56 -17.00 0.41 7.16
CA ASP A 56 -16.95 0.03 5.77
C ASP A 56 -15.49 -0.06 5.32
N SER A 57 -15.15 -1.16 4.67
CA SER A 57 -13.81 -1.41 4.17
C SER A 57 -13.87 -1.94 2.74
N PHE A 58 -13.14 -1.28 1.84
CA PHE A 58 -13.00 -1.77 0.47
C PHE A 58 -12.28 -3.13 0.42
N VAL A 59 -11.39 -3.40 1.39
CA VAL A 59 -10.68 -4.68 1.51
C VAL A 59 -11.67 -5.81 1.82
N GLU A 60 -12.64 -5.58 2.70
CA GLU A 60 -13.69 -6.57 2.99
C GLU A 60 -14.51 -6.91 1.75
N THR A 61 -14.90 -5.89 0.98
CA THR A 61 -15.60 -6.09 -0.29
C THR A 61 -14.78 -6.95 -1.25
N ILE A 62 -13.50 -6.62 -1.44
CA ILE A 62 -12.61 -7.37 -2.31
C ILE A 62 -12.46 -8.82 -1.86
N ILE A 63 -12.23 -9.06 -0.57
CA ILE A 63 -12.09 -10.41 -0.01
C ILE A 63 -13.39 -11.22 -0.19
N ASN A 64 -14.55 -10.61 0.00
CA ASN A 64 -15.82 -11.27 -0.20
C ASN A 64 -16.08 -11.65 -1.65
N GLU A 65 -15.63 -10.82 -2.59
CA GLU A 65 -15.81 -11.08 -4.03
C GLU A 65 -14.76 -12.03 -4.61
N ARG A 66 -13.50 -11.95 -4.17
CA ARG A 66 -12.38 -12.62 -4.82
C ARG A 66 -11.53 -13.50 -3.89
N GLY A 67 -11.79 -13.48 -2.58
CA GLY A 67 -10.96 -14.14 -1.57
C GLY A 67 -9.75 -13.30 -1.15
N GLU A 68 -8.97 -13.86 -0.23
CA GLU A 68 -7.71 -13.27 0.25
C GLU A 68 -6.63 -13.35 -0.83
N GLY A 69 -5.66 -12.47 -0.78
CA GLY A 69 -4.48 -12.51 -1.65
C GLY A 69 -4.11 -11.14 -2.23
N LEU A 70 -3.46 -11.14 -3.38
CA LEU A 70 -2.95 -9.94 -4.03
C LEU A 70 -4.09 -9.02 -4.49
N ILE A 71 -4.09 -7.79 -4.00
CA ILE A 71 -5.07 -6.76 -4.39
C ILE A 71 -4.44 -5.52 -5.01
N GLY A 72 -3.14 -5.35 -4.89
CA GLY A 72 -2.48 -4.16 -5.43
C GLY A 72 -0.98 -4.29 -5.55
N VAL A 73 -0.41 -3.34 -6.24
CA VAL A 73 1.04 -3.20 -6.42
C VAL A 73 1.46 -1.76 -6.16
N VAL A 74 2.63 -1.60 -5.58
CA VAL A 74 3.30 -0.31 -5.42
C VAL A 74 4.57 -0.36 -6.25
N TRP A 75 4.69 0.54 -7.22
CA TRP A 75 5.87 0.65 -8.07
C TRP A 75 6.70 1.87 -7.67
N ALA A 76 7.98 1.63 -7.39
CA ALA A 76 8.95 2.71 -7.29
C ALA A 76 9.27 3.24 -8.68
N VAL A 77 9.17 4.56 -8.84
CA VAL A 77 9.44 5.26 -10.09
C VAL A 77 10.39 6.44 -9.83
N ALA A 78 11.09 6.87 -10.85
CA ALA A 78 12.02 7.99 -10.73
C ALA A 78 11.33 9.36 -10.66
N ASP A 79 10.09 9.45 -11.16
CA ASP A 79 9.30 10.70 -11.21
C ASP A 79 7.81 10.29 -11.16
N ALA A 80 7.22 10.42 -9.99
CA ALA A 80 5.84 10.03 -9.74
C ALA A 80 4.84 10.94 -10.46
N ASP A 81 5.13 12.23 -10.57
CA ASP A 81 4.27 13.19 -11.27
C ASP A 81 4.21 12.89 -12.77
N ARG A 82 5.34 12.64 -13.38
CA ARG A 82 5.40 12.23 -14.77
C ARG A 82 4.67 10.92 -15.03
N THR A 83 4.78 9.96 -14.11
CA THR A 83 4.08 8.68 -14.21
C THR A 83 2.57 8.87 -14.06
N ARG A 84 2.12 9.71 -13.13
CA ARG A 84 0.71 10.11 -12.99
C ARG A 84 0.18 10.74 -14.28
N ASP A 85 0.92 11.67 -14.87
CA ASP A 85 0.50 12.38 -16.08
C ASP A 85 0.41 11.42 -17.28
N ALA A 86 1.36 10.51 -17.41
CA ALA A 86 1.30 9.44 -18.43
C ALA A 86 0.07 8.53 -18.20
N GLY A 87 -0.26 8.22 -16.95
CA GLY A 87 -1.46 7.49 -16.60
C GLY A 87 -2.73 8.22 -17.02
N ALA A 88 -2.80 9.52 -16.81
CA ALA A 88 -3.94 10.35 -17.21
C ALA A 88 -4.15 10.33 -18.73
N GLU A 89 -3.09 10.35 -19.53
CA GLU A 89 -3.17 10.19 -20.99
C GLU A 89 -3.73 8.83 -21.41
N LEU A 90 -3.54 7.80 -20.58
CA LEU A 90 -4.08 6.45 -20.78
C LEU A 90 -5.48 6.26 -20.17
N GLY A 91 -6.08 7.31 -19.62
CA GLY A 91 -7.40 7.25 -18.98
C GLY A 91 -7.40 6.72 -17.56
N ILE A 92 -6.22 6.65 -16.89
CA ILE A 92 -6.08 6.23 -15.52
C ILE A 92 -6.10 7.46 -14.62
N SER A 93 -7.08 7.56 -13.73
CA SER A 93 -7.20 8.69 -12.81
C SER A 93 -6.45 8.45 -11.50
N THR A 94 -5.90 9.52 -10.93
CA THR A 94 -5.37 9.52 -9.57
C THR A 94 -6.47 9.98 -8.60
N PHE A 95 -6.71 9.24 -7.54
CA PHE A 95 -7.74 9.57 -6.57
C PHE A 95 -7.18 10.03 -5.21
N PHE A 96 -5.91 9.79 -4.94
CA PHE A 96 -5.25 10.21 -3.72
C PHE A 96 -3.75 10.43 -3.98
N THR A 97 -3.16 11.44 -3.31
CA THR A 97 -1.73 11.70 -3.31
C THR A 97 -1.26 11.82 -1.88
N LEU A 98 -0.18 11.12 -1.56
CA LEU A 98 0.48 11.18 -0.27
C LEU A 98 1.87 11.79 -0.46
N ASP A 99 2.15 12.84 0.30
CA ASP A 99 3.44 13.54 0.29
C ASP A 99 3.89 13.76 1.73
N TYR A 100 4.78 12.92 2.21
CA TYR A 100 5.31 13.02 3.55
C TYR A 100 6.51 13.97 3.59
N ASP A 101 6.47 14.92 4.54
CA ASP A 101 7.67 15.65 4.94
C ASP A 101 8.60 14.76 5.80
N GLN A 102 9.82 15.21 6.06
CA GLN A 102 10.80 14.41 6.80
C GLN A 102 10.33 14.07 8.21
N SER A 103 9.64 14.97 8.88
CA SER A 103 9.08 14.73 10.23
C SER A 103 8.07 13.58 10.23
N GLN A 104 7.23 13.53 9.20
CA GLN A 104 6.26 12.45 9.01
C GLN A 104 6.95 11.13 8.66
N ILE A 105 7.97 11.17 7.80
CA ILE A 105 8.79 9.98 7.47
C ILE A 105 9.46 9.43 8.73
N ASP A 106 10.04 10.29 9.54
CA ASP A 106 10.71 9.87 10.79
C ASP A 106 9.72 9.24 11.78
N ALA A 107 8.57 9.87 11.96
CA ALA A 107 7.56 9.41 12.91
C ALA A 107 6.83 8.14 12.46
N LYS A 108 6.46 8.04 11.19
CA LYS A 108 5.59 6.98 10.65
C LYS A 108 6.36 5.82 10.03
N LEU A 109 7.55 6.09 9.48
CA LEU A 109 8.36 5.13 8.73
C LEU A 109 9.76 4.94 9.33
N GLN A 110 9.96 5.36 10.58
CA GLN A 110 11.21 5.27 11.35
C GLN A 110 12.43 5.84 10.60
N GLY A 111 12.24 6.93 9.84
CA GLY A 111 13.31 7.57 9.07
C GLY A 111 13.88 6.72 7.95
N ARG A 112 13.14 5.74 7.47
CA ARG A 112 13.59 4.77 6.47
C ARG A 112 13.86 5.38 5.10
N PHE A 113 13.25 6.52 4.81
CA PHE A 113 13.35 7.20 3.53
C PHE A 113 13.76 8.66 3.70
N SER A 114 14.35 9.24 2.68
CA SER A 114 14.54 10.69 2.53
C SER A 114 13.47 11.35 1.64
N ARG A 115 12.77 10.54 0.85
CA ARG A 115 11.60 10.93 0.05
C ARG A 115 10.56 9.84 0.15
N TYR A 116 9.29 10.21 0.41
CA TYR A 116 8.14 9.31 0.39
C TYR A 116 6.95 10.05 -0.21
N TYR A 117 6.71 9.79 -1.50
CA TYR A 117 5.73 10.51 -2.30
C TYR A 117 5.00 9.55 -3.21
N GLU A 118 3.68 9.48 -3.12
CA GLU A 118 2.87 8.47 -3.78
C GLU A 118 1.63 9.04 -4.44
N HIS A 119 1.29 8.48 -5.62
CA HIS A 119 -0.01 8.63 -6.27
C HIS A 119 -0.76 7.30 -6.27
N PHE A 120 -1.98 7.32 -5.76
CA PHE A 120 -2.90 6.18 -5.77
C PHE A 120 -3.80 6.30 -6.99
N MET A 121 -3.73 5.32 -7.89
CA MET A 121 -4.33 5.36 -9.21
C MET A 121 -5.47 4.34 -9.32
N ALA A 122 -6.55 4.72 -9.98
CA ALA A 122 -7.66 3.82 -10.25
C ALA A 122 -7.25 2.80 -11.32
N ALA A 123 -7.42 1.51 -11.02
CA ALA A 123 -7.15 0.44 -11.96
C ALA A 123 -8.05 0.54 -13.19
N SER A 124 -7.47 0.38 -14.37
CA SER A 124 -8.23 0.28 -15.61
C SER A 124 -7.41 -0.41 -16.71
N GLY A 125 -8.09 -0.92 -17.73
CA GLY A 125 -7.44 -1.54 -18.88
C GLY A 125 -6.51 -2.70 -18.50
N PRO A 126 -5.24 -2.68 -18.95
CA PRO A 126 -4.27 -3.75 -18.67
C PRO A 126 -3.93 -3.93 -17.20
N LEU A 127 -4.20 -2.95 -16.34
CA LEU A 127 -4.03 -3.07 -14.88
C LEU A 127 -5.08 -3.99 -14.25
N GLY A 128 -6.17 -4.25 -14.94
CA GLY A 128 -7.24 -5.13 -14.47
C GLY A 128 -7.91 -4.58 -13.21
N ASN A 129 -7.97 -5.42 -12.17
CA ASN A 129 -8.58 -5.08 -10.89
C ASN A 129 -7.55 -4.79 -9.79
N LEU A 130 -6.28 -4.65 -10.14
CA LEU A 130 -5.24 -4.31 -9.16
C LEU A 130 -5.33 -2.83 -8.80
N GLN A 131 -5.26 -2.53 -7.52
CA GLN A 131 -4.95 -1.19 -7.04
C GLN A 131 -3.50 -0.89 -7.37
N VAL A 132 -3.24 0.27 -7.95
CA VAL A 132 -1.89 0.68 -8.34
C VAL A 132 -1.49 1.94 -7.60
N VAL A 133 -0.31 1.89 -7.01
CA VAL A 133 0.35 3.04 -6.42
C VAL A 133 1.69 3.22 -7.14
N VAL A 134 2.02 4.44 -7.51
CA VAL A 134 3.34 4.80 -8.02
C VAL A 134 3.97 5.82 -7.09
N GLY A 135 5.24 5.66 -6.77
CA GLY A 135 5.87 6.54 -5.80
C GLY A 135 7.37 6.68 -5.95
N GLU A 136 7.86 7.75 -5.35
CA GLU A 136 9.28 8.02 -5.15
C GLU A 136 9.65 7.65 -3.72
N PHE A 137 10.59 6.71 -3.59
CA PHE A 137 11.04 6.15 -2.30
C PHE A 137 12.54 6.18 -2.27
N ASP A 138 13.10 7.36 -1.95
CA ASP A 138 14.54 7.54 -1.90
C ASP A 138 15.09 7.06 -0.55
N GLU A 139 16.20 6.33 -0.60
CA GLU A 139 16.90 5.93 0.62
C GLU A 139 17.53 7.15 1.30
N PRO A 140 17.70 7.11 2.64
CA PRO A 140 18.43 8.15 3.36
C PRO A 140 19.87 8.26 2.86
N VAL A 141 20.32 9.50 2.73
CA VAL A 141 21.70 9.77 2.29
C VAL A 141 22.68 9.57 3.44
#